data_c96b83646d022954e3bf9b451cb1f3a4
#
_entry.id   c96b83646d022954e3bf9b451cb1f3a4
#
_cell.length_a   1.000
_cell.length_b   1.000
_cell.length_c   1.000
_cell.angle_alpha   90.00
_cell.angle_beta   90.00
_cell.angle_gamma   90.00
#
_symmetry.space_group_name_H-M   'P 1'
#
loop_
_entity.id
_entity.type
_entity.pdbx_description
1 polymer ?
#
loop_
_entity_poly.entity_id
_entity_poly.type
_entity_poly.pdbx_seq_one_letter_code
_entity_poly.pdbx_strand_id
1 'polypeptide(L)'
;AFNITFTDLAGNSGAAVNSLTGGDDAVRIDKTIPTITTASIASNNGSGDELAVPGNIITLTIVANEDIVEPTVSIATQSATVSVGADAQNWTATYTMTENENNGTIPFSITFSDSAGNDGVAQTALVNDADGNNVNYDKSQPVLSNVTLTSDNTFNNAYAKSGSVVTLAFDSNEQLLTSSVVISINGVSRTPSKALSWNGVKESWVATYTMTNATDDNGGAGISVPFTVDYVDLNGYAGDQVDATSSGVGVTFDKTAPSITTLSYLSNNSNSTNMAKVGDVITVSIEASEDLQTPDLSIAGNDVADEAAGGTNAIWTGSYAMQ
;
A
#
# COMPACT_ATOMS: atom_id res chain seq x y z
N ALA A 1 57.34 -3.21 -34.31
CA ALA A 1 58.36 -2.77 -35.26
C ALA A 1 58.53 -3.84 -36.33
N PHE A 2 58.68 -3.43 -37.59
CA PHE A 2 59.04 -4.33 -38.67
C PHE A 2 60.28 -3.82 -39.40
N ASN A 3 60.98 -4.69 -40.13
CA ASN A 3 62.07 -4.35 -41.01
C ASN A 3 61.98 -5.21 -42.27
N ILE A 4 61.95 -4.59 -43.41
CA ILE A 4 61.90 -5.28 -44.70
C ILE A 4 63.22 -5.00 -45.39
N THR A 5 63.98 -6.03 -45.67
CA THR A 5 65.17 -5.99 -46.54
C THR A 5 64.86 -6.77 -47.81
N PHE A 6 65.26 -6.27 -48.95
CA PHE A 6 64.99 -6.89 -50.26
C PHE A 6 66.15 -6.68 -51.22
N THR A 7 66.27 -7.55 -52.15
CA THR A 7 67.27 -7.54 -53.18
C THR A 7 66.62 -7.84 -54.56
N ASP A 8 67.11 -7.23 -55.63
CA ASP A 8 66.64 -7.56 -56.99
C ASP A 8 67.23 -8.92 -57.48
N LEU A 9 66.81 -9.32 -58.67
CA LEU A 9 67.28 -10.59 -59.26
C LEU A 9 68.78 -10.52 -59.71
N ALA A 10 69.38 -9.33 -59.80
CA ALA A 10 70.76 -9.13 -60.06
C ALA A 10 71.66 -9.06 -58.82
N GLY A 11 71.07 -9.15 -57.64
CA GLY A 11 71.75 -9.13 -56.34
C GLY A 11 71.92 -7.74 -55.73
N ASN A 12 71.32 -6.66 -56.32
CA ASN A 12 71.38 -5.34 -55.74
C ASN A 12 70.43 -5.20 -54.58
N SER A 13 70.92 -4.77 -53.40
CA SER A 13 70.11 -4.58 -52.20
C SER A 13 69.40 -3.21 -52.23
N GLY A 14 68.08 -3.23 -51.98
CA GLY A 14 67.31 -2.02 -51.73
C GLY A 14 67.54 -1.50 -50.32
N ALA A 15 67.19 -0.22 -50.08
CA ALA A 15 67.24 0.38 -48.76
C ALA A 15 66.23 -0.32 -47.86
N ALA A 16 66.64 -0.71 -46.66
CA ALA A 16 65.74 -1.30 -45.69
C ALA A 16 64.53 -0.37 -45.34
N VAL A 17 63.33 -0.92 -45.34
CA VAL A 17 62.11 -0.20 -44.97
C VAL A 17 61.69 -0.60 -43.56
N ASN A 18 61.63 0.32 -42.63
CA ASN A 18 61.27 0.10 -41.23
C ASN A 18 60.18 1.05 -40.74
N SER A 19 59.57 1.81 -41.69
CA SER A 19 58.43 2.71 -41.44
C SER A 19 57.41 2.59 -42.57
N LEU A 20 56.17 2.82 -42.27
CA LEU A 20 55.05 2.87 -43.22
C LEU A 20 55.15 4.14 -44.06
N THR A 21 54.93 4.06 -45.38
CA THR A 21 54.79 5.17 -46.28
C THR A 21 53.32 5.54 -46.40
N GLY A 22 52.87 6.50 -45.55
CA GLY A 22 51.53 7.02 -45.74
C GLY A 22 50.60 6.93 -44.55
N GLY A 23 51.06 7.16 -43.36
CA GLY A 23 50.17 7.42 -42.23
C GLY A 23 50.34 6.53 -41.00
N ASP A 24 49.57 6.81 -40.00
CA ASP A 24 49.67 6.32 -38.64
C ASP A 24 49.14 4.90 -38.38
N ASP A 25 49.16 4.00 -39.37
CA ASP A 25 48.64 2.63 -39.26
C ASP A 25 49.63 1.66 -38.62
N ALA A 26 50.34 2.10 -37.59
CA ALA A 26 51.19 1.20 -36.82
C ALA A 26 50.34 0.22 -36.03
N VAL A 27 50.52 -1.09 -36.30
CA VAL A 27 49.93 -2.14 -35.45
C VAL A 27 50.48 -2.01 -34.02
N ARG A 28 49.61 -1.74 -33.07
CA ARG A 28 49.90 -1.75 -31.64
C ARG A 28 49.60 -3.13 -31.07
N ILE A 29 50.44 -3.59 -30.19
CA ILE A 29 50.24 -4.83 -29.46
C ILE A 29 49.80 -4.42 -28.04
N ASP A 30 48.59 -4.80 -27.68
CA ASP A 30 48.11 -4.69 -26.33
C ASP A 30 48.05 -6.08 -25.68
N LYS A 31 48.59 -6.18 -24.47
CA LYS A 31 48.59 -7.41 -23.68
C LYS A 31 48.00 -7.17 -22.27
N THR A 32 47.52 -5.96 -22.04
CA THR A 32 46.87 -5.63 -20.77
C THR A 32 45.47 -6.25 -20.76
N ILE A 33 45.12 -6.88 -19.68
CA ILE A 33 43.77 -7.41 -19.49
C ILE A 33 43.01 -6.38 -18.69
N PRO A 34 41.88 -5.88 -19.18
CA PRO A 34 41.08 -4.90 -18.45
C PRO A 34 40.49 -5.50 -17.17
N THR A 35 40.36 -4.68 -16.15
CA THR A 35 39.76 -5.04 -14.85
C THR A 35 38.74 -3.99 -14.41
N ILE A 36 37.67 -4.41 -13.75
CA ILE A 36 36.72 -3.49 -13.12
C ILE A 36 37.29 -3.01 -11.77
N THR A 37 37.41 -1.71 -11.63
CA THR A 37 37.90 -1.04 -10.41
C THR A 37 36.76 -0.56 -9.53
N THR A 38 35.57 -0.32 -10.08
CA THR A 38 34.34 -0.03 -9.33
C THR A 38 33.16 -0.75 -9.97
N ALA A 39 32.37 -1.41 -9.16
CA ALA A 39 31.06 -1.93 -9.51
C ALA A 39 30.12 -1.67 -8.32
N SER A 40 29.24 -0.70 -8.46
CA SER A 40 28.25 -0.34 -7.43
C SER A 40 26.84 -0.38 -7.98
N ILE A 41 25.88 -0.80 -7.16
CA ILE A 41 24.49 -0.97 -7.54
C ILE A 41 23.60 -0.13 -6.64
N ALA A 42 22.63 0.56 -7.21
CA ALA A 42 21.67 1.38 -6.47
C ALA A 42 20.29 1.35 -7.14
N SER A 43 19.27 1.61 -6.35
CA SER A 43 17.87 1.76 -6.77
C SER A 43 17.45 3.23 -6.68
N ASN A 44 16.48 3.63 -7.49
CA ASN A 44 15.80 4.92 -7.35
C ASN A 44 14.62 4.88 -6.38
N ASN A 45 14.52 3.88 -5.50
CA ASN A 45 13.47 3.77 -4.50
C ASN A 45 13.55 4.92 -3.49
N GLY A 46 12.41 5.61 -3.26
CA GLY A 46 12.34 6.74 -2.33
C GLY A 46 12.51 6.37 -0.85
N SER A 47 12.41 5.09 -0.49
CA SER A 47 12.60 4.59 0.88
C SER A 47 14.04 4.20 1.19
N GLY A 48 14.89 4.04 0.16
CA GLY A 48 16.31 3.72 0.27
C GLY A 48 16.84 3.15 -1.04
N ASP A 49 18.07 3.48 -1.39
CA ASP A 49 18.72 3.03 -2.62
C ASP A 49 19.16 1.55 -2.59
N GLU A 50 19.12 0.93 -1.42
CA GLU A 50 19.31 -0.51 -1.20
C GLU A 50 18.01 -1.32 -1.27
N LEU A 51 16.86 -0.67 -1.49
CA LEU A 51 15.54 -1.27 -1.59
C LEU A 51 14.99 -1.11 -3.01
N ALA A 52 14.27 -2.10 -3.51
CA ALA A 52 13.60 -2.01 -4.79
C ALA A 52 12.24 -2.70 -4.78
N VAL A 53 11.29 -2.13 -5.50
CA VAL A 53 9.95 -2.68 -5.75
C VAL A 53 9.65 -2.60 -7.25
N PRO A 54 8.58 -3.23 -7.75
CA PRO A 54 8.20 -3.13 -9.16
C PRO A 54 8.11 -1.67 -9.63
N GLY A 55 8.70 -1.39 -10.80
CA GLY A 55 8.80 -0.05 -11.36
C GLY A 55 10.06 0.72 -10.98
N ASN A 56 10.81 0.30 -9.98
CA ASN A 56 12.08 0.94 -9.66
C ASN A 56 13.14 0.67 -10.73
N ILE A 57 14.00 1.66 -10.94
CA ILE A 57 15.14 1.58 -11.86
C ILE A 57 16.37 1.23 -11.02
N ILE A 58 17.00 0.13 -11.37
CA ILE A 58 18.29 -0.29 -10.83
C ILE A 58 19.38 0.28 -11.73
N THR A 59 20.36 0.92 -11.14
CA THR A 59 21.54 1.47 -11.83
C THR A 59 22.79 0.78 -11.32
N LEU A 60 23.56 0.19 -12.23
CA LEU A 60 24.88 -0.37 -11.99
C LEU A 60 25.92 0.62 -12.55
N THR A 61 26.79 1.14 -11.69
CA THR A 61 27.91 2.00 -12.08
C THR A 61 29.16 1.15 -12.22
N ILE A 62 29.87 1.31 -13.34
CA ILE A 62 31.01 0.48 -13.73
C ILE A 62 32.17 1.41 -14.07
N VAL A 63 33.33 1.16 -13.44
CA VAL A 63 34.60 1.83 -13.80
C VAL A 63 35.65 0.78 -14.06
N ALA A 64 36.31 0.85 -15.21
CA ALA A 64 37.42 0.00 -15.60
C ALA A 64 38.77 0.72 -15.39
N ASN A 65 39.86 -0.04 -15.32
CA ASN A 65 41.24 0.51 -15.23
C ASN A 65 41.77 1.06 -16.52
N GLU A 66 41.13 0.74 -17.66
CA GLU A 66 41.47 1.17 -19.01
C GLU A 66 40.20 1.22 -19.87
N ASP A 67 40.34 1.77 -21.11
CA ASP A 67 39.23 1.87 -22.03
C ASP A 67 38.74 0.47 -22.46
N ILE A 68 37.46 0.19 -22.25
CA ILE A 68 36.79 -1.03 -22.69
C ILE A 68 35.76 -0.74 -23.77
N VAL A 69 35.44 -1.73 -24.58
CA VAL A 69 34.30 -1.65 -25.50
C VAL A 69 33.02 -1.78 -24.68
N GLU A 70 31.88 -1.41 -25.30
CA GLU A 70 30.58 -1.50 -24.60
C GLU A 70 30.41 -2.86 -23.91
N PRO A 71 30.31 -2.89 -22.55
CA PRO A 71 30.20 -4.15 -21.83
C PRO A 71 28.81 -4.75 -22.03
N THR A 72 28.73 -6.09 -21.93
CA THR A 72 27.44 -6.77 -21.82
C THR A 72 27.09 -6.91 -20.35
N VAL A 73 25.92 -6.38 -19.96
CA VAL A 73 25.48 -6.33 -18.56
C VAL A 73 24.11 -6.98 -18.41
N SER A 74 23.99 -7.82 -17.40
CA SER A 74 22.69 -8.29 -16.91
C SER A 74 22.45 -7.81 -15.48
N ILE A 75 21.22 -7.39 -15.19
CA ILE A 75 20.69 -7.05 -13.86
C ILE A 75 19.43 -7.88 -13.63
N ALA A 76 19.30 -8.48 -12.46
CA ALA A 76 18.20 -9.43 -12.16
C ALA A 76 18.06 -10.55 -13.21
N THR A 77 19.17 -11.00 -13.79
CA THR A 77 19.26 -11.96 -14.91
C THR A 77 18.70 -11.48 -16.26
N GLN A 78 18.28 -10.24 -16.36
CA GLN A 78 17.78 -9.61 -17.59
C GLN A 78 18.84 -8.70 -18.23
N SER A 79 18.78 -8.52 -19.56
CA SER A 79 19.67 -7.59 -20.25
C SER A 79 19.43 -6.16 -19.79
N ALA A 80 20.49 -5.48 -19.37
CA ALA A 80 20.45 -4.07 -18.98
C ALA A 80 20.70 -3.16 -20.20
N THR A 81 20.18 -1.94 -20.12
CA THR A 81 20.52 -0.86 -21.05
C THR A 81 21.82 -0.23 -20.61
N VAL A 82 22.85 -0.31 -21.46
CA VAL A 82 24.19 0.20 -21.17
C VAL A 82 24.40 1.56 -21.80
N SER A 83 25.10 2.45 -21.11
CA SER A 83 25.45 3.78 -21.57
C SER A 83 26.87 4.14 -21.14
N VAL A 84 27.65 4.75 -22.06
CA VAL A 84 28.96 5.27 -21.76
C VAL A 84 28.86 6.56 -20.93
N GLY A 85 29.74 6.69 -19.93
CA GLY A 85 29.85 7.86 -19.06
C GLY A 85 30.74 8.97 -19.65
N ALA A 86 31.69 9.44 -18.85
CA ALA A 86 32.60 10.52 -19.26
C ALA A 86 33.60 10.06 -20.34
N ASP A 87 33.96 8.79 -20.36
CA ASP A 87 34.90 8.16 -21.28
C ASP A 87 34.62 6.65 -21.36
N ALA A 88 35.41 5.90 -22.12
CA ALA A 88 35.27 4.45 -22.31
C ALA A 88 35.72 3.61 -21.10
N GLN A 89 36.14 4.24 -20.02
CA GLN A 89 36.37 3.55 -18.72
C GLN A 89 35.15 3.61 -17.81
N ASN A 90 34.25 4.58 -18.04
CA ASN A 90 33.11 4.86 -17.20
C ASN A 90 31.80 4.47 -17.88
N TRP A 91 31.05 3.52 -17.31
CA TRP A 91 29.82 2.99 -17.86
C TRP A 91 28.71 2.95 -16.81
N THR A 92 27.48 3.05 -17.26
CA THR A 92 26.31 2.79 -16.45
C THR A 92 25.42 1.77 -17.16
N ALA A 93 24.79 0.89 -16.37
CA ALA A 93 23.79 -0.03 -16.90
C ALA A 93 22.52 0.10 -16.05
N THR A 94 21.36 0.15 -16.72
CA THR A 94 20.07 0.33 -16.04
C THR A 94 19.09 -0.77 -16.44
N TYR A 95 18.25 -1.15 -15.45
CA TYR A 95 17.14 -2.08 -15.63
C TYR A 95 15.95 -1.64 -14.78
N THR A 96 14.73 -1.66 -15.35
CA THR A 96 13.50 -1.38 -14.59
C THR A 96 12.94 -2.70 -14.08
N MET A 97 12.81 -2.82 -12.76
CA MET A 97 12.25 -4.01 -12.10
C MET A 97 10.78 -4.19 -12.46
N THR A 98 10.37 -5.44 -12.66
CA THR A 98 9.00 -5.83 -13.00
C THR A 98 8.50 -6.91 -12.03
N GLU A 99 7.23 -7.29 -12.12
CA GLU A 99 6.64 -8.39 -11.33
C GLU A 99 7.24 -9.79 -11.62
N ASN A 100 8.08 -9.92 -12.68
CA ASN A 100 8.60 -11.21 -13.10
C ASN A 100 9.85 -11.64 -12.34
N GLU A 101 10.59 -10.73 -11.72
CA GLU A 101 11.79 -11.02 -10.96
C GLU A 101 11.44 -11.66 -9.61
N ASN A 102 12.40 -12.38 -9.02
CA ASN A 102 12.22 -12.99 -7.72
C ASN A 102 12.62 -12.03 -6.60
N ASN A 103 11.89 -12.08 -5.48
CA ASN A 103 12.27 -11.38 -4.25
C ASN A 103 13.68 -11.76 -3.79
N GLY A 104 14.39 -10.80 -3.21
CA GLY A 104 15.72 -10.95 -2.63
C GLY A 104 16.77 -10.08 -3.29
N THR A 105 18.04 -10.37 -3.00
CA THR A 105 19.19 -9.63 -3.53
C THR A 105 19.24 -9.68 -5.05
N ILE A 106 19.36 -8.52 -5.69
CA ILE A 106 19.43 -8.42 -7.15
C ILE A 106 20.80 -8.88 -7.64
N PRO A 107 20.89 -9.99 -8.41
CA PRO A 107 22.13 -10.40 -9.02
C PRO A 107 22.47 -9.54 -10.25
N PHE A 108 23.75 -9.38 -10.53
CA PHE A 108 24.22 -8.77 -11.77
C PHE A 108 25.42 -9.53 -12.35
N SER A 109 25.70 -9.28 -13.64
CA SER A 109 26.90 -9.79 -14.32
C SER A 109 27.37 -8.79 -15.35
N ILE A 110 28.69 -8.54 -15.38
CA ILE A 110 29.37 -7.67 -16.35
C ILE A 110 30.40 -8.52 -17.09
N THR A 111 30.29 -8.60 -18.41
CA THR A 111 31.34 -9.15 -19.27
C THR A 111 31.86 -8.04 -20.19
N PHE A 112 33.17 -7.98 -20.36
CA PHE A 112 33.83 -6.84 -21.01
C PHE A 112 35.15 -7.24 -21.62
N SER A 113 35.61 -6.47 -22.62
CA SER A 113 36.92 -6.58 -23.24
C SER A 113 37.46 -5.18 -23.63
N ASP A 114 38.75 -5.07 -23.83
CA ASP A 114 39.34 -3.86 -24.39
C ASP A 114 39.17 -3.79 -25.93
N SER A 115 39.68 -2.72 -26.55
CA SER A 115 39.63 -2.51 -27.99
C SER A 115 40.57 -3.46 -28.77
N ALA A 116 41.54 -4.08 -28.13
CA ALA A 116 42.44 -5.09 -28.73
C ALA A 116 41.84 -6.51 -28.67
N GLY A 117 40.74 -6.70 -27.93
CA GLY A 117 40.05 -7.97 -27.75
C GLY A 117 40.58 -8.80 -26.59
N ASN A 118 41.29 -8.19 -25.62
CA ASN A 118 41.63 -8.89 -24.39
C ASN A 118 40.39 -8.94 -23.47
N ASP A 119 39.90 -10.15 -23.15
CA ASP A 119 38.72 -10.32 -22.29
C ASP A 119 39.10 -10.12 -20.81
N GLY A 120 38.32 -9.29 -20.12
CA GLY A 120 38.35 -9.17 -18.66
C GLY A 120 37.67 -10.36 -17.96
N VAL A 121 37.97 -10.56 -16.69
CA VAL A 121 37.26 -11.54 -15.87
C VAL A 121 35.86 -11.02 -15.56
N ALA A 122 34.83 -11.80 -15.86
CA ALA A 122 33.46 -11.43 -15.60
C ALA A 122 33.25 -11.02 -14.13
N GLN A 123 32.59 -9.89 -13.92
CA GLN A 123 32.32 -9.32 -12.58
C GLN A 123 30.88 -9.58 -12.17
N THR A 124 30.68 -10.24 -11.01
CA THR A 124 29.37 -10.58 -10.46
C THR A 124 29.20 -10.15 -9.00
N ALA A 125 30.16 -9.42 -8.47
CA ALA A 125 30.16 -8.90 -7.11
C ALA A 125 30.50 -7.43 -7.09
N LEU A 126 30.11 -6.70 -6.05
CA LEU A 126 30.47 -5.29 -5.84
C LEU A 126 31.99 -5.12 -5.69
N VAL A 127 32.51 -4.03 -6.20
CA VAL A 127 33.94 -3.64 -6.13
C VAL A 127 34.02 -2.17 -5.76
N ASN A 128 34.75 -1.85 -4.69
CA ASN A 128 34.90 -0.47 -4.20
C ASN A 128 33.59 0.30 -4.14
N ASP A 129 32.53 -0.39 -3.74
CA ASP A 129 31.24 0.21 -3.46
C ASP A 129 31.33 0.93 -2.11
N ALA A 130 31.01 2.23 -2.10
CA ALA A 130 31.17 3.06 -0.89
C ALA A 130 30.29 2.59 0.27
N ASP A 131 29.13 2.06 -0.04
CA ASP A 131 28.13 1.63 0.95
C ASP A 131 28.19 0.12 1.20
N GLY A 132 28.77 -0.66 0.26
CA GLY A 132 28.92 -2.12 0.36
C GLY A 132 27.59 -2.87 0.35
N ASN A 133 26.51 -2.21 -0.02
CA ASN A 133 25.15 -2.71 0.09
C ASN A 133 24.64 -3.21 -1.25
N ASN A 134 24.08 -4.41 -1.23
CA ASN A 134 23.31 -4.92 -2.38
C ASN A 134 21.89 -4.34 -2.33
N VAL A 135 21.27 -4.24 -3.50
CA VAL A 135 19.85 -3.88 -3.59
C VAL A 135 19.01 -5.14 -3.38
N ASN A 136 18.05 -5.06 -2.46
CA ASN A 136 17.04 -6.09 -2.23
C ASN A 136 15.73 -5.71 -2.92
N TYR A 137 15.21 -6.65 -3.70
CA TYR A 137 13.95 -6.51 -4.41
C TYR A 137 12.82 -7.22 -3.68
N ASP A 138 11.68 -6.53 -3.53
CA ASP A 138 10.44 -7.09 -3.01
C ASP A 138 9.26 -6.69 -3.90
N LYS A 139 8.54 -7.69 -4.38
CA LYS A 139 7.31 -7.52 -5.17
C LYS A 139 6.05 -7.90 -4.40
N SER A 140 6.19 -8.24 -3.13
CA SER A 140 5.05 -8.58 -2.29
C SER A 140 4.32 -7.30 -1.92
N GLN A 141 3.11 -7.12 -2.44
CA GLN A 141 2.29 -5.97 -2.09
C GLN A 141 1.64 -6.20 -0.72
N PRO A 142 1.75 -5.25 0.23
CA PRO A 142 1.06 -5.39 1.51
C PRO A 142 -0.46 -5.35 1.31
N VAL A 143 -1.16 -6.21 2.06
CA VAL A 143 -2.63 -6.35 2.00
C VAL A 143 -3.20 -6.24 3.40
N LEU A 144 -4.27 -5.44 3.55
CA LEU A 144 -5.02 -5.35 4.81
C LEU A 144 -6.13 -6.41 4.85
N SER A 145 -6.35 -6.92 6.05
CA SER A 145 -7.39 -7.90 6.35
C SER A 145 -8.04 -7.59 7.70
N ASN A 146 -9.17 -8.24 8.00
CA ASN A 146 -9.92 -8.03 9.23
C ASN A 146 -10.23 -6.54 9.50
N VAL A 147 -10.46 -5.79 8.41
CA VAL A 147 -10.79 -4.36 8.52
C VAL A 147 -12.17 -4.21 9.14
N THR A 148 -12.23 -3.59 10.30
CA THR A 148 -13.46 -3.38 11.05
C THR A 148 -13.60 -1.92 11.46
N LEU A 149 -14.82 -1.41 11.38
CA LEU A 149 -15.20 -0.11 11.94
C LEU A 149 -16.33 -0.35 12.94
N THR A 150 -16.13 0.01 14.20
CA THR A 150 -17.10 -0.21 15.28
C THR A 150 -17.22 1.03 16.16
N SER A 151 -18.33 1.15 16.86
CA SER A 151 -18.59 2.20 17.86
C SER A 151 -18.60 1.61 19.26
N ASP A 152 -18.32 2.45 20.26
CA ASP A 152 -18.49 2.14 21.68
C ASP A 152 -19.96 2.23 22.15
N ASN A 153 -20.90 2.38 21.22
CA ASN A 153 -22.33 2.38 21.53
C ASN A 153 -22.75 1.03 22.12
N THR A 154 -23.19 1.04 23.37
CA THR A 154 -23.53 -0.18 24.12
C THR A 154 -24.79 -0.89 23.65
N PHE A 155 -25.65 -0.20 22.89
CA PHE A 155 -26.87 -0.78 22.33
C PHE A 155 -26.62 -1.49 21.00
N ASN A 156 -25.82 -0.86 20.13
CA ASN A 156 -25.46 -1.43 18.85
C ASN A 156 -24.18 -0.75 18.35
N ASN A 157 -23.10 -1.52 18.23
CA ASN A 157 -21.79 -1.02 17.80
C ASN A 157 -21.71 -0.65 16.31
N ALA A 158 -22.75 -0.91 15.54
CA ALA A 158 -22.91 -0.44 14.16
C ALA A 158 -23.51 0.98 14.09
N TYR A 159 -23.87 1.58 15.22
CA TYR A 159 -24.37 2.94 15.32
C TYR A 159 -23.51 3.79 16.26
N ALA A 160 -23.35 5.04 15.93
CA ALA A 160 -22.67 6.04 16.75
C ALA A 160 -23.54 7.28 16.90
N LYS A 161 -23.53 7.88 18.09
CA LYS A 161 -24.13 9.20 18.35
C LYS A 161 -23.05 10.20 18.71
N SER A 162 -23.41 11.46 18.91
CA SER A 162 -22.47 12.46 19.40
C SER A 162 -21.82 12.02 20.71
N GLY A 163 -20.49 12.10 20.77
CA GLY A 163 -19.67 11.63 21.88
C GLY A 163 -19.25 10.16 21.78
N SER A 164 -19.84 9.35 20.89
CA SER A 164 -19.38 7.98 20.66
C SER A 164 -17.98 7.95 20.09
N VAL A 165 -17.18 6.96 20.51
CA VAL A 165 -15.84 6.69 19.95
C VAL A 165 -15.97 5.60 18.89
N VAL A 166 -15.65 5.97 17.66
CA VAL A 166 -15.54 5.03 16.54
C VAL A 166 -14.10 4.53 16.45
N THR A 167 -13.95 3.22 16.35
CA THR A 167 -12.65 2.53 16.26
C THR A 167 -12.52 1.82 14.94
N LEU A 168 -11.50 2.18 14.16
CA LEU A 168 -11.05 1.44 12.99
C LEU A 168 -9.91 0.51 13.42
N ALA A 169 -10.01 -0.77 13.07
CA ALA A 169 -8.96 -1.75 13.33
C ALA A 169 -8.74 -2.62 12.09
N PHE A 170 -7.49 -3.02 11.84
CA PHE A 170 -7.11 -3.89 10.74
C PHE A 170 -5.81 -4.64 11.02
N ASP A 171 -5.60 -5.73 10.29
CA ASP A 171 -4.36 -6.50 10.24
C ASP A 171 -3.67 -6.28 8.89
N SER A 172 -2.33 -6.28 8.89
CA SER A 172 -1.51 -6.34 7.67
C SER A 172 -0.77 -7.67 7.59
N ASN A 173 -0.67 -8.25 6.40
CA ASN A 173 0.09 -9.48 6.12
C ASN A 173 1.60 -9.27 6.08
N GLU A 174 2.06 -8.00 6.11
CA GLU A 174 3.47 -7.57 6.10
C GLU A 174 3.70 -6.44 7.10
N GLN A 175 4.97 -6.18 7.42
CA GLN A 175 5.34 -5.00 8.19
C GLN A 175 5.13 -3.73 7.37
N LEU A 176 4.36 -2.80 7.92
CA LEU A 176 4.16 -1.50 7.31
C LEU A 176 5.19 -0.47 7.83
N LEU A 177 5.61 0.41 6.95
CA LEU A 177 6.37 1.60 7.33
C LEU A 177 5.47 2.51 8.17
N THR A 178 5.72 2.60 9.46
CA THR A 178 4.84 3.29 10.43
C THR A 178 4.51 4.73 10.03
N SER A 179 5.48 5.45 9.45
CA SER A 179 5.30 6.83 8.99
C SER A 179 4.42 6.96 7.74
N SER A 180 4.18 5.88 7.01
CA SER A 180 3.38 5.86 5.78
C SER A 180 1.92 5.48 6.03
N VAL A 181 1.58 4.95 7.22
CA VAL A 181 0.19 4.59 7.53
C VAL A 181 -0.60 5.87 7.79
N VAL A 182 -1.41 6.25 6.82
CA VAL A 182 -2.28 7.43 6.87
C VAL A 182 -3.72 6.98 6.98
N ILE A 183 -4.38 7.39 8.06
CA ILE A 183 -5.78 7.04 8.34
C ILE A 183 -6.62 8.31 8.36
N SER A 184 -7.77 8.26 7.67
CA SER A 184 -8.84 9.24 7.82
C SER A 184 -10.11 8.54 8.32
N ILE A 185 -10.77 9.11 9.32
CA ILE A 185 -12.11 8.68 9.79
C ILE A 185 -13.00 9.92 9.76
N ASN A 186 -14.13 9.83 9.08
CA ASN A 186 -15.07 10.94 8.89
C ASN A 186 -14.40 12.20 8.29
N GLY A 187 -13.47 12.00 7.33
CA GLY A 187 -12.70 13.08 6.70
C GLY A 187 -11.63 13.71 7.59
N VAL A 188 -11.39 13.19 8.79
CA VAL A 188 -10.40 13.71 9.74
C VAL A 188 -9.23 12.76 9.89
N SER A 189 -8.02 13.27 9.64
CA SER A 189 -6.79 12.47 9.81
C SER A 189 -6.62 12.01 11.25
N ARG A 190 -6.28 10.72 11.42
CA ARG A 190 -6.06 10.07 12.72
C ARG A 190 -4.66 9.51 12.81
N THR A 191 -4.06 9.61 13.99
CA THR A 191 -2.78 8.97 14.27
C THR A 191 -3.03 7.48 14.51
N PRO A 192 -2.46 6.59 13.69
CA PRO A 192 -2.56 5.16 13.93
C PRO A 192 -1.67 4.73 15.10
N SER A 193 -2.05 3.64 15.76
CA SER A 193 -1.21 2.95 16.73
C SER A 193 -1.18 1.44 16.44
N LYS A 194 -0.03 0.81 16.71
CA LYS A 194 0.07 -0.66 16.59
C LYS A 194 -0.57 -1.31 17.80
N ALA A 195 -1.62 -2.10 17.56
CA ALA A 195 -2.25 -2.96 18.58
C ALA A 195 -1.45 -4.25 18.79
N LEU A 196 -0.82 -4.75 17.71
CA LEU A 196 0.10 -5.89 17.72
C LEU A 196 1.29 -5.56 16.81
N SER A 197 2.51 -5.66 17.33
CA SER A 197 3.73 -5.58 16.51
C SER A 197 3.85 -6.83 15.65
N TRP A 198 4.62 -6.73 14.56
CA TRP A 198 4.88 -7.84 13.65
C TRP A 198 5.35 -9.10 14.40
N ASN A 199 4.67 -10.21 14.15
CA ASN A 199 4.92 -11.49 14.81
C ASN A 199 5.41 -12.60 13.85
N GLY A 200 5.80 -12.25 12.62
CA GLY A 200 6.18 -13.18 11.56
C GLY A 200 5.00 -13.61 10.66
N VAL A 201 3.77 -13.22 11.00
CA VAL A 201 2.54 -13.57 10.25
C VAL A 201 1.72 -12.32 9.93
N LYS A 202 1.58 -11.42 10.91
CA LYS A 202 0.80 -10.19 10.80
C LYS A 202 1.23 -9.14 11.81
N GLU A 203 0.86 -7.90 11.55
CA GLU A 203 0.76 -6.83 12.55
C GLU A 203 -0.66 -6.26 12.56
N SER A 204 -1.07 -5.68 13.69
CA SER A 204 -2.42 -5.13 13.85
C SER A 204 -2.36 -3.66 14.21
N TRP A 205 -3.28 -2.89 13.64
CA TRP A 205 -3.35 -1.44 13.77
C TRP A 205 -4.72 -0.99 14.25
N VAL A 206 -4.74 0.13 14.94
CA VAL A 206 -5.97 0.75 15.44
C VAL A 206 -5.88 2.28 15.36
N ALA A 207 -7.01 2.90 15.02
CA ALA A 207 -7.20 4.34 15.11
C ALA A 207 -8.61 4.64 15.62
N THR A 208 -8.77 5.75 16.35
CA THR A 208 -10.05 6.14 16.93
C THR A 208 -10.45 7.56 16.54
N TYR A 209 -11.76 7.79 16.49
CA TYR A 209 -12.35 9.10 16.28
C TYR A 209 -13.59 9.29 17.18
N THR A 210 -13.65 10.38 17.93
CA THR A 210 -14.84 10.73 18.70
C THR A 210 -15.79 11.53 17.82
N MET A 211 -17.00 11.01 17.61
CA MET A 211 -18.04 11.66 16.82
C MET A 211 -18.52 12.94 17.50
N THR A 212 -18.78 13.98 16.71
CA THR A 212 -19.19 15.29 17.22
C THR A 212 -20.51 15.73 16.59
N ASN A 213 -21.19 16.68 17.21
CA ASN A 213 -22.43 17.30 16.68
C ASN A 213 -22.21 18.07 15.36
N ALA A 214 -20.96 18.36 14.99
CA ALA A 214 -20.63 18.99 13.71
C ALA A 214 -20.79 18.05 12.52
N THR A 215 -20.79 16.71 12.75
CA THR A 215 -21.07 15.71 11.71
C THR A 215 -22.55 15.81 11.33
N ASP A 216 -22.85 15.85 10.05
CA ASP A 216 -24.22 15.76 9.55
C ASP A 216 -24.74 14.31 9.74
N ASP A 217 -26.01 14.15 10.07
CA ASP A 217 -26.69 12.86 10.20
C ASP A 217 -27.87 12.71 9.22
N ASN A 218 -27.89 13.55 8.18
CA ASN A 218 -28.93 13.54 7.14
C ASN A 218 -30.35 13.70 7.72
N GLY A 219 -30.48 14.57 8.72
CA GLY A 219 -31.78 14.89 9.32
C GLY A 219 -32.40 13.76 10.16
N GLY A 220 -31.56 12.87 10.72
CA GLY A 220 -31.99 11.75 11.54
C GLY A 220 -32.08 10.39 10.81
N ALA A 221 -31.85 10.38 9.49
CA ALA A 221 -31.75 9.13 8.74
C ALA A 221 -30.41 8.40 8.97
N GLY A 222 -29.47 9.07 9.61
CA GLY A 222 -28.09 8.60 9.79
C GLY A 222 -27.24 8.67 8.51
N ILE A 223 -25.95 8.70 8.68
CA ILE A 223 -24.96 8.62 7.59
C ILE A 223 -23.91 7.57 7.91
N SER A 224 -23.43 6.86 6.89
CA SER A 224 -22.28 5.98 7.04
C SER A 224 -21.05 6.82 7.38
N VAL A 225 -20.27 6.39 8.38
CA VAL A 225 -18.99 7.01 8.74
C VAL A 225 -17.92 6.52 7.76
N PRO A 226 -17.42 7.39 6.86
CA PRO A 226 -16.41 7.00 5.90
C PRO A 226 -15.04 6.91 6.58
N PHE A 227 -14.17 6.06 6.02
CA PHE A 227 -12.76 6.00 6.38
C PHE A 227 -11.89 5.71 5.17
N THR A 228 -10.60 6.01 5.26
CA THR A 228 -9.57 5.58 4.30
C THR A 228 -8.32 5.17 5.04
N VAL A 229 -7.59 4.20 4.48
CA VAL A 229 -6.26 3.78 4.93
C VAL A 229 -5.35 3.72 3.73
N ASP A 230 -4.28 4.54 3.74
CA ASP A 230 -3.17 4.47 2.80
C ASP A 230 -1.93 3.96 3.54
N TYR A 231 -1.12 3.13 2.90
CA TYR A 231 0.01 2.48 3.54
C TYR A 231 1.01 1.96 2.52
N VAL A 232 2.28 1.83 2.95
CA VAL A 232 3.33 1.13 2.22
C VAL A 232 4.06 0.19 3.19
N ASP A 233 4.72 -0.84 2.66
CA ASP A 233 5.58 -1.73 3.42
C ASP A 233 6.94 -1.09 3.76
N LEU A 234 7.85 -1.85 4.37
CA LEU A 234 9.20 -1.38 4.69
C LEU A 234 10.06 -1.13 3.46
N ASN A 235 9.75 -1.77 2.32
CA ASN A 235 10.47 -1.64 1.06
C ASN A 235 9.93 -0.50 0.19
N GLY A 236 8.86 0.18 0.64
CA GLY A 236 8.23 1.28 -0.08
C GLY A 236 7.19 0.84 -1.11
N TYR A 237 6.75 -0.43 -1.10
CA TYR A 237 5.67 -0.88 -1.97
C TYR A 237 4.32 -0.47 -1.39
N ALA A 238 3.52 0.25 -2.18
CA ALA A 238 2.22 0.72 -1.73
C ALA A 238 1.17 -0.39 -1.81
N GLY A 239 0.38 -0.53 -0.73
CA GLY A 239 -0.86 -1.29 -0.77
C GLY A 239 -1.98 -0.52 -1.45
N ASP A 240 -3.04 -1.22 -1.87
CA ASP A 240 -4.25 -0.57 -2.36
C ASP A 240 -4.94 0.18 -1.23
N GLN A 241 -5.42 1.41 -1.51
CA GLN A 241 -6.18 2.17 -0.52
C GLN A 241 -7.42 1.37 -0.07
N VAL A 242 -7.65 1.32 1.24
CA VAL A 242 -8.81 0.63 1.83
C VAL A 242 -9.79 1.66 2.38
N ASP A 243 -11.04 1.60 1.91
CA ASP A 243 -12.16 2.47 2.29
C ASP A 243 -13.43 1.70 2.72
N ALA A 244 -13.34 0.37 2.78
CA ALA A 244 -14.42 -0.52 3.16
C ALA A 244 -13.98 -1.54 4.21
N THR A 245 -14.90 -1.94 5.07
CA THR A 245 -14.67 -3.02 6.03
C THR A 245 -14.70 -4.39 5.34
N SER A 246 -14.00 -5.37 5.89
CA SER A 246 -13.96 -6.74 5.35
C SER A 246 -15.33 -7.43 5.34
N SER A 247 -16.24 -7.04 6.20
CA SER A 247 -17.62 -7.58 6.27
C SER A 247 -18.62 -6.79 5.44
N GLY A 248 -18.26 -5.59 4.94
CA GLY A 248 -19.18 -4.64 4.32
C GLY A 248 -20.06 -3.89 5.34
N VAL A 249 -19.93 -4.18 6.64
CA VAL A 249 -20.70 -3.51 7.72
C VAL A 249 -19.84 -2.39 8.30
N GLY A 250 -20.33 -1.14 8.22
CA GLY A 250 -19.70 0.05 8.79
C GLY A 250 -20.43 0.55 10.03
N VAL A 251 -20.17 1.80 10.38
CA VAL A 251 -20.86 2.53 11.47
C VAL A 251 -21.75 3.60 10.85
N THR A 252 -23.00 3.68 11.28
CA THR A 252 -23.94 4.75 10.95
C THR A 252 -23.91 5.78 12.09
N PHE A 253 -23.66 7.05 11.75
CA PHE A 253 -23.74 8.16 12.70
C PHE A 253 -25.14 8.76 12.67
N ASP A 254 -25.76 8.85 13.85
CA ASP A 254 -27.05 9.45 14.07
C ASP A 254 -27.00 10.25 15.38
N LYS A 255 -27.34 11.53 15.33
CA LYS A 255 -27.39 12.44 16.49
C LYS A 255 -28.80 12.90 16.82
N THR A 256 -29.77 12.58 15.95
CA THR A 256 -31.15 13.02 16.08
C THR A 256 -31.89 12.12 17.06
N ALA A 257 -32.52 12.70 18.05
CA ALA A 257 -33.33 11.93 18.99
C ALA A 257 -34.73 11.65 18.38
N PRO A 258 -35.27 10.44 18.58
CA PRO A 258 -36.62 10.12 18.12
C PRO A 258 -37.67 11.01 18.78
N SER A 259 -38.74 11.25 18.08
CA SER A 259 -39.95 11.94 18.59
C SER A 259 -41.19 11.14 18.25
N ILE A 260 -42.21 11.21 19.12
CA ILE A 260 -43.52 10.61 18.81
C ILE A 260 -44.28 11.55 17.88
N THR A 261 -44.59 11.04 16.70
CA THR A 261 -45.32 11.79 15.65
C THR A 261 -46.80 11.57 15.72
N THR A 262 -47.22 10.37 16.14
CA THR A 262 -48.63 10.02 16.32
C THR A 262 -48.80 9.26 17.64
N LEU A 263 -49.81 9.61 18.40
CA LEU A 263 -50.23 8.90 19.61
C LEU A 263 -51.74 8.69 19.56
N SER A 264 -52.16 7.45 19.68
CA SER A 264 -53.57 7.13 19.93
C SER A 264 -53.73 6.35 21.24
N TYR A 265 -54.84 6.59 21.96
CA TYR A 265 -55.18 5.96 23.21
C TYR A 265 -56.67 5.70 23.18
N LEU A 266 -57.07 4.47 22.90
CA LEU A 266 -58.45 4.11 22.62
C LEU A 266 -58.87 2.87 23.41
N SER A 267 -60.19 2.82 23.74
CA SER A 267 -60.85 1.67 24.33
C SER A 267 -61.69 0.92 23.27
N ASN A 268 -61.80 -0.40 23.44
CA ASN A 268 -62.74 -1.21 22.68
C ASN A 268 -64.20 -1.12 23.17
N ASN A 269 -64.54 -0.15 24.03
CA ASN A 269 -65.90 0.04 24.53
C ASN A 269 -66.86 0.33 23.40
N SER A 270 -67.93 -0.44 23.32
CA SER A 270 -68.92 -0.39 22.24
C SER A 270 -69.73 0.93 22.14
N ASN A 271 -69.79 1.70 23.23
CA ASN A 271 -70.54 2.97 23.27
C ASN A 271 -69.65 4.17 22.97
N SER A 272 -68.38 4.11 23.33
CA SER A 272 -67.43 5.21 23.09
C SER A 272 -65.99 4.71 23.28
N THR A 273 -65.12 4.94 22.30
CA THR A 273 -63.70 4.62 22.38
C THR A 273 -62.92 5.47 23.39
N ASN A 274 -63.54 6.57 23.89
CA ASN A 274 -62.99 7.45 24.89
C ASN A 274 -63.40 7.08 26.32
N MET A 275 -64.14 5.99 26.50
CA MET A 275 -64.58 5.47 27.82
C MET A 275 -64.19 4.03 27.96
N ALA A 276 -63.88 3.60 29.18
CA ALA A 276 -63.62 2.19 29.48
C ALA A 276 -64.33 1.79 30.78
N LYS A 277 -64.78 0.58 30.85
CA LYS A 277 -65.31 -0.09 32.04
C LYS A 277 -64.51 -1.35 32.30
N VAL A 278 -64.72 -1.99 33.44
CA VAL A 278 -64.14 -3.31 33.76
C VAL A 278 -64.40 -4.29 32.63
N GLY A 279 -63.37 -4.94 32.14
CA GLY A 279 -63.36 -5.89 31.03
C GLY A 279 -63.12 -5.26 29.64
N ASP A 280 -63.16 -3.95 29.53
CA ASP A 280 -62.74 -3.29 28.25
C ASP A 280 -61.23 -3.31 28.11
N VAL A 281 -60.74 -3.35 26.86
CA VAL A 281 -59.30 -3.30 26.53
C VAL A 281 -58.97 -1.89 26.04
N ILE A 282 -57.97 -1.32 26.68
CA ILE A 282 -57.38 -0.06 26.24
C ILE A 282 -56.14 -0.39 25.43
N THR A 283 -56.00 0.27 24.25
CA THR A 283 -54.84 0.16 23.39
C THR A 283 -54.17 1.53 23.22
N VAL A 284 -52.90 1.55 23.47
CA VAL A 284 -52.00 2.66 23.11
C VAL A 284 -51.31 2.31 21.79
N SER A 285 -51.30 3.23 20.83
CA SER A 285 -50.50 3.07 19.64
C SER A 285 -49.66 4.33 19.41
N ILE A 286 -48.36 4.16 19.15
CA ILE A 286 -47.44 5.24 18.88
C ILE A 286 -46.79 5.05 17.50
N GLU A 287 -46.53 6.14 16.85
CA GLU A 287 -45.69 6.22 15.67
C GLU A 287 -44.57 7.21 15.98
N ALA A 288 -43.31 6.78 15.78
CA ALA A 288 -42.13 7.59 16.00
C ALA A 288 -41.59 8.16 14.69
N SER A 289 -40.76 9.18 14.79
CA SER A 289 -40.05 9.78 13.64
C SER A 289 -38.99 8.85 13.03
N GLU A 290 -38.58 7.82 13.74
CA GLU A 290 -37.56 6.84 13.38
C GLU A 290 -37.77 5.53 14.13
N ASP A 291 -36.99 4.49 13.77
CA ASP A 291 -37.02 3.20 14.44
C ASP A 291 -36.61 3.31 15.90
N LEU A 292 -37.38 2.73 16.80
CA LEU A 292 -37.13 2.68 18.23
C LEU A 292 -36.59 1.32 18.64
N GLN A 293 -35.84 1.29 19.73
CA GLN A 293 -35.78 0.10 20.57
C GLN A 293 -37.17 -0.09 21.23
N THR A 294 -37.41 -1.29 21.74
CA THR A 294 -38.68 -1.59 22.46
C THR A 294 -38.99 -0.49 23.47
N PRO A 295 -40.05 0.30 23.26
CA PRO A 295 -40.45 1.33 24.23
C PRO A 295 -40.98 0.68 25.47
N ASP A 296 -40.99 1.39 26.57
CA ASP A 296 -41.63 1.00 27.82
C ASP A 296 -43.02 1.68 27.87
N LEU A 297 -44.09 0.91 27.68
CA LEU A 297 -45.45 1.41 27.72
C LEU A 297 -46.15 0.99 28.99
N SER A 298 -46.88 1.88 29.64
CA SER A 298 -47.74 1.55 30.77
C SER A 298 -49.13 2.12 30.57
N ILE A 299 -50.15 1.38 31.00
CA ILE A 299 -51.54 1.78 30.96
C ILE A 299 -52.13 1.64 32.37
N ALA A 300 -52.72 2.73 32.90
CA ALA A 300 -53.28 2.80 34.25
C ALA A 300 -52.27 2.34 35.34
N GLY A 301 -50.98 2.63 35.16
CA GLY A 301 -49.91 2.26 36.08
C GLY A 301 -49.48 0.78 36.02
N ASN A 302 -49.94 0.05 35.01
CA ASN A 302 -49.52 -1.34 34.74
C ASN A 302 -48.69 -1.38 33.48
N ASP A 303 -47.51 -2.01 33.56
CA ASP A 303 -46.67 -2.26 32.37
C ASP A 303 -47.42 -3.23 31.45
N VAL A 304 -47.33 -2.95 30.15
CA VAL A 304 -48.00 -3.76 29.13
C VAL A 304 -46.96 -4.31 28.15
N ALA A 305 -47.26 -5.47 27.59
CA ALA A 305 -46.43 -6.02 26.54
C ALA A 305 -46.50 -5.14 25.28
N ASP A 306 -45.33 -4.78 24.76
CA ASP A 306 -45.16 -3.90 23.60
C ASP A 306 -44.87 -4.74 22.37
N GLU A 307 -45.60 -4.45 21.29
CA GLU A 307 -45.44 -5.13 20.02
C GLU A 307 -45.17 -4.14 18.90
N ALA A 308 -44.11 -4.37 18.10
CA ALA A 308 -43.90 -3.61 16.88
C ALA A 308 -45.04 -3.88 15.91
N ALA A 309 -45.64 -2.86 15.37
CA ALA A 309 -46.74 -2.95 14.42
C ALA A 309 -46.27 -2.47 13.01
N GLY A 310 -46.90 -2.99 11.97
CA GLY A 310 -46.66 -2.53 10.61
C GLY A 310 -45.33 -2.97 9.99
N GLY A 311 -44.58 -3.87 10.62
CA GLY A 311 -43.32 -4.40 10.08
C GLY A 311 -42.13 -3.46 10.18
N THR A 312 -42.24 -2.36 10.92
CA THR A 312 -41.16 -1.41 11.25
C THR A 312 -41.08 -1.24 12.75
N ASN A 313 -39.90 -0.88 13.26
CA ASN A 313 -39.72 -0.55 14.67
C ASN A 313 -40.12 0.91 15.01
N ALA A 314 -40.75 1.62 14.07
CA ALA A 314 -41.25 2.97 14.28
C ALA A 314 -42.72 2.99 14.81
N ILE A 315 -43.49 1.91 14.64
CA ILE A 315 -44.87 1.79 15.10
C ILE A 315 -45.00 0.73 16.17
N TRP A 316 -45.52 1.10 17.33
CA TRP A 316 -45.64 0.22 18.49
C TRP A 316 -47.05 0.28 19.08
N THR A 317 -47.49 -0.84 19.60
CA THR A 317 -48.79 -0.95 20.29
C THR A 317 -48.65 -1.69 21.63
N GLY A 318 -49.38 -1.23 22.62
CA GLY A 318 -49.53 -1.94 23.90
C GLY A 318 -50.99 -1.94 24.33
N SER A 319 -51.45 -3.03 24.91
CA SER A 319 -52.86 -3.21 25.31
C SER A 319 -53.01 -3.68 26.74
N TYR A 320 -54.01 -3.17 27.45
CA TYR A 320 -54.33 -3.52 28.82
C TYR A 320 -55.84 -3.74 28.98
N ALA A 321 -56.23 -4.87 29.61
CA ALA A 321 -57.62 -5.14 29.97
C ALA A 321 -57.93 -4.54 31.36
N MET A 322 -58.92 -3.65 31.43
CA MET A 322 -59.32 -2.98 32.65
C MET A 322 -59.92 -3.97 33.65
N GLN A 323 -59.38 -3.94 34.85
CA GLN A 323 -59.76 -4.82 35.96
C GLN A 323 -60.74 -4.14 36.94
#